data_bc8df3df6fd8bd0fa3df289911ef9af5
#
_entry.id   bc8df3df6fd8bd0fa3df289911ef9af5
#
_cell.length_a   1.000
_cell.length_b   1.000
_cell.length_c   1.000
_cell.angle_alpha   90.00
_cell.angle_beta   90.00
_cell.angle_gamma   90.00
#
_symmetry.space_group_name_H-M   'P 1'
#
loop_
_entity.id
_entity.type
_entity.pdbx_description
1 polymer ?
#
loop_
_entity_poly.entity_id
_entity_poly.type
_entity_poly.pdbx_seq_one_letter_code
_entity_poly.pdbx_strand_id
1 'polypeptide(L)'
;RVSFSIPAGQWTSIVGHNGSGKSTIAKLMVGIEEPSEGQILFQNLPVDSQNKREVRKHIGIVFQNPDNQFVGSIVKFDVAFGLENQLVPYKEMVSKVNQVLTEVDMINKADDEPHSLSGGQKQRVAIAGVLALNPDVLILDEATTMLDPHGKSSLLNLVNEVKVNNHVTIISI
;
A
#
# COMPACT_ATOMS: atom_id res chain seq x y z
N ARG A 1 -5.28 20.43 15.61
CA ARG A 1 -6.52 19.95 14.96
C ARG A 1 -6.39 20.13 13.46
N VAL A 2 -6.69 19.08 12.71
CA VAL A 2 -6.65 19.07 11.24
C VAL A 2 -7.97 18.49 10.76
N SER A 3 -8.58 19.13 9.74
CA SER A 3 -9.79 18.62 9.07
C SER A 3 -9.62 18.77 7.56
N PHE A 4 -9.77 17.70 6.82
CA PHE A 4 -9.69 17.70 5.36
C PHE A 4 -10.45 16.50 4.79
N SER A 5 -10.69 16.52 3.50
CA SER A 5 -11.27 15.40 2.75
C SER A 5 -10.41 15.07 1.54
N ILE A 6 -10.38 13.80 1.15
CA ILE A 6 -9.66 13.30 -0.02
C ILE A 6 -10.70 12.74 -0.98
N PRO A 7 -10.87 13.34 -2.18
CA PRO A 7 -11.79 12.82 -3.18
C PRO A 7 -11.32 11.49 -3.76
N ALA A 8 -12.27 10.60 -4.04
CA ALA A 8 -11.99 9.31 -4.68
C ALA A 8 -11.33 9.48 -6.06
N GLY A 9 -10.41 8.58 -6.41
CA GLY A 9 -9.71 8.55 -7.69
C GLY A 9 -8.66 9.66 -7.88
N GLN A 10 -8.39 10.49 -6.88
CA GLN A 10 -7.38 11.53 -6.95
C GLN A 10 -6.04 11.09 -6.36
N TRP A 11 -4.98 11.79 -6.72
CA TRP A 11 -3.69 11.73 -6.05
C TRP A 11 -3.55 12.95 -5.13
N THR A 12 -3.46 12.71 -3.85
CA THR A 12 -3.30 13.75 -2.83
C THR A 12 -1.97 13.58 -2.10
N SER A 13 -1.17 14.64 -2.01
CA SER A 13 0.10 14.63 -1.27
C SER A 13 -0.05 15.37 0.05
N ILE A 14 0.36 14.71 1.14
CA ILE A 14 0.44 15.30 2.49
C ILE A 14 1.88 15.71 2.73
N VAL A 15 2.15 17.00 2.81
CA VAL A 15 3.49 17.55 2.95
C VAL A 15 3.67 18.24 4.30
N GLY A 16 4.90 18.24 4.83
CA GLY A 16 5.23 18.88 6.10
C GLY A 16 6.62 18.47 6.59
N HIS A 17 7.10 19.14 7.63
CA HIS A 17 8.39 18.83 8.25
C HIS A 17 8.41 17.42 8.86
N ASN A 18 9.62 16.88 9.09
CA ASN A 18 9.78 15.65 9.87
C ASN A 18 9.23 15.87 11.29
N GLY A 19 8.48 14.89 11.79
CA GLY A 19 7.80 15.00 13.09
C GLY A 19 6.49 15.80 13.08
N SER A 20 6.00 16.30 11.94
CA SER A 20 4.72 17.03 11.87
C SER A 20 3.47 16.14 11.97
N GLY A 21 3.63 14.82 12.11
CA GLY A 21 2.52 13.88 12.28
C GLY A 21 1.99 13.26 10.98
N LYS A 22 2.69 13.36 9.86
CA LYS A 22 2.24 12.81 8.56
C LYS A 22 2.02 11.29 8.62
N SER A 23 3.03 10.53 9.08
CA SER A 23 2.91 9.07 9.22
C SER A 23 1.89 8.67 10.29
N THR A 24 1.68 9.51 11.32
CA THR A 24 0.59 9.33 12.28
C THR A 24 -0.78 9.43 11.58
N ILE A 25 -0.96 10.41 10.68
CA ILE A 25 -2.19 10.51 9.88
C ILE A 25 -2.40 9.26 9.03
N ALA A 26 -1.35 8.75 8.36
CA ALA A 26 -1.44 7.49 7.61
C ALA A 26 -1.90 6.31 8.48
N LYS A 27 -1.29 6.15 9.66
CA LYS A 27 -1.65 5.09 10.60
C LYS A 27 -3.07 5.22 11.14
N LEU A 28 -3.53 6.45 11.39
CA LEU A 28 -4.91 6.73 11.78
C LEU A 28 -5.90 6.35 10.67
N MET A 29 -5.58 6.66 9.38
CA MET A 29 -6.44 6.33 8.24
C MET A 29 -6.66 4.82 8.08
N VAL A 30 -5.66 3.98 8.40
CA VAL A 30 -5.79 2.51 8.36
C VAL A 30 -6.21 1.91 9.71
N GLY A 31 -6.50 2.73 10.72
CA GLY A 31 -6.93 2.29 12.05
C GLY A 31 -5.85 1.53 12.83
N ILE A 32 -4.55 1.78 12.56
CA ILE A 32 -3.44 1.30 13.39
C ILE A 32 -3.39 2.07 14.70
N GLU A 33 -3.61 3.39 14.62
CA GLU A 33 -3.76 4.28 15.76
C GLU A 33 -5.20 4.82 15.80
N GLU A 34 -5.66 5.26 16.97
CA GLU A 34 -6.98 5.87 17.14
C GLU A 34 -6.82 7.37 17.42
N PRO A 35 -7.69 8.24 16.86
CA PRO A 35 -7.61 9.67 17.10
C PRO A 35 -7.98 9.98 18.56
N SER A 36 -7.22 10.87 19.22
CA SER A 36 -7.54 11.34 20.59
C SER A 36 -8.81 12.22 20.63
N GLU A 37 -9.11 12.92 19.53
CA GLU A 37 -10.32 13.71 19.35
C GLU A 37 -10.71 13.71 17.87
N GLY A 38 -12.00 13.88 17.59
CA GLY A 38 -12.53 13.86 16.22
C GLY A 38 -12.76 12.46 15.69
N GLN A 39 -12.88 12.32 14.38
CA GLN A 39 -13.14 11.05 13.72
C GLN A 39 -12.52 11.02 12.34
N ILE A 40 -12.25 9.80 11.85
CA ILE A 40 -11.86 9.55 10.46
C ILE A 40 -12.98 8.74 9.82
N LEU A 41 -13.35 9.12 8.61
CA LEU A 41 -14.41 8.45 7.85
C LEU A 41 -13.82 7.94 6.53
N PHE A 42 -14.12 6.69 6.21
CA PHE A 42 -13.94 6.10 4.90
C PHE A 42 -15.31 5.81 4.30
N GLN A 43 -15.70 6.51 3.22
CA GLN A 43 -17.02 6.39 2.58
C GLN A 43 -18.19 6.50 3.59
N ASN A 44 -18.10 7.45 4.52
CA ASN A 44 -19.02 7.65 5.66
C ASN A 44 -18.98 6.56 6.75
N LEU A 45 -18.13 5.54 6.63
CA LEU A 45 -17.91 4.53 7.66
C LEU A 45 -16.79 5.00 8.61
N PRO A 46 -17.02 5.09 9.93
CA PRO A 46 -15.97 5.49 10.87
C PRO A 46 -14.85 4.46 10.93
N VAL A 47 -13.61 4.94 10.97
CA VAL A 47 -12.40 4.13 11.16
C VAL A 47 -12.17 3.99 12.66
N ASP A 48 -12.83 3.02 13.27
CA ASP A 48 -12.81 2.74 14.70
C ASP A 48 -12.59 1.25 15.01
N SER A 49 -12.63 0.90 16.28
CA SER A 49 -12.43 -0.49 16.75
C SER A 49 -13.44 -1.48 16.16
N GLN A 50 -14.64 -1.04 15.79
CA GLN A 50 -15.70 -1.88 15.24
C GLN A 50 -15.53 -2.09 13.74
N ASN A 51 -15.14 -1.06 13.00
CA ASN A 51 -15.14 -1.03 11.54
C ASN A 51 -13.76 -1.17 10.91
N LYS A 52 -12.65 -1.04 11.68
CA LYS A 52 -11.28 -1.05 11.15
C LYS A 52 -10.93 -2.29 10.32
N ARG A 53 -11.52 -3.44 10.60
CA ARG A 53 -11.29 -4.66 9.80
C ARG A 53 -11.88 -4.53 8.40
N GLU A 54 -13.06 -3.95 8.29
CA GLU A 54 -13.70 -3.69 7.00
C GLU A 54 -12.95 -2.62 6.22
N VAL A 55 -12.65 -1.49 6.86
CA VAL A 55 -11.89 -0.40 6.24
C VAL A 55 -10.53 -0.86 5.70
N ARG A 56 -9.81 -1.74 6.41
CA ARG A 56 -8.52 -2.31 5.98
C ARG A 56 -8.60 -3.20 4.74
N LYS A 57 -9.76 -3.66 4.34
CA LYS A 57 -9.92 -4.35 3.04
C LYS A 57 -9.85 -3.38 1.87
N HIS A 58 -10.16 -2.12 2.11
CA HIS A 58 -10.25 -1.06 1.11
C HIS A 58 -9.05 -0.12 1.09
N ILE A 59 -8.30 -0.03 2.19
CA ILE A 59 -7.15 0.87 2.31
C ILE A 59 -5.88 0.07 2.53
N GLY A 60 -4.98 0.13 1.54
CA GLY A 60 -3.64 -0.43 1.66
C GLY A 60 -2.61 0.65 1.99
N ILE A 61 -1.54 0.26 2.69
CA ILE A 61 -0.43 1.13 3.03
C ILE A 61 0.90 0.48 2.68
N VAL A 62 1.79 1.25 2.06
CA VAL A 62 3.20 0.90 1.82
C VAL A 62 4.06 1.82 2.67
N PHE A 63 4.87 1.24 3.55
CA PHE A 63 5.72 1.98 4.47
C PHE A 63 7.08 2.34 3.85
N GLN A 64 7.77 3.29 4.49
CA GLN A 64 9.10 3.76 4.12
C GLN A 64 10.12 2.62 3.96
N ASN A 65 10.16 1.71 4.93
CA ASN A 65 11.03 0.54 4.90
C ASN A 65 10.26 -0.72 4.54
N PRO A 66 10.38 -1.22 3.30
CA PRO A 66 9.67 -2.42 2.84
C PRO A 66 10.11 -3.70 3.57
N ASP A 67 11.34 -3.77 4.10
CA ASP A 67 11.81 -4.95 4.84
C ASP A 67 10.95 -5.26 6.07
N ASN A 68 10.32 -4.26 6.66
CA ASN A 68 9.42 -4.44 7.80
C ASN A 68 8.03 -4.97 7.42
N GLN A 69 7.73 -5.06 6.11
CA GLN A 69 6.43 -5.53 5.60
C GLN A 69 6.48 -6.97 5.13
N PHE A 70 7.67 -7.48 4.78
CA PHE A 70 7.80 -8.84 4.26
C PHE A 70 7.64 -9.90 5.34
N VAL A 71 6.77 -10.87 5.06
CA VAL A 71 6.49 -12.04 5.89
C VAL A 71 6.73 -13.36 5.14
N GLY A 72 6.67 -13.34 3.82
CA GLY A 72 6.90 -14.49 2.95
C GLY A 72 8.39 -14.81 2.77
N SER A 73 8.72 -16.09 2.66
CA SER A 73 10.09 -16.55 2.37
C SER A 73 10.55 -16.23 0.95
N ILE A 74 9.62 -16.16 0.01
CA ILE A 74 9.85 -15.75 -1.38
C ILE A 74 8.76 -14.74 -1.80
N VAL A 75 9.06 -13.96 -2.83
CA VAL A 75 8.23 -12.85 -3.31
C VAL A 75 6.76 -13.25 -3.55
N LYS A 76 6.51 -14.34 -4.28
CA LYS A 76 5.13 -14.78 -4.58
C LYS A 76 4.33 -15.14 -3.32
N PHE A 77 4.98 -15.70 -2.29
CA PHE A 77 4.30 -16.04 -1.04
C PHE A 77 4.03 -14.79 -0.20
N ASP A 78 4.92 -13.82 -0.25
CA ASP A 78 4.69 -12.54 0.40
C ASP A 78 3.48 -11.80 -0.19
N VAL A 79 3.40 -11.72 -1.51
CA VAL A 79 2.25 -11.13 -2.22
C VAL A 79 0.95 -11.91 -1.99
N ALA A 80 1.03 -13.25 -1.86
CA ALA A 80 -0.12 -14.11 -1.57
C ALA A 80 -0.66 -13.97 -0.16
N PHE A 81 0.15 -13.55 0.81
CA PHE A 81 -0.18 -13.56 2.24
C PHE A 81 -1.50 -12.87 2.58
N GLY A 82 -1.75 -11.71 1.99
CA GLY A 82 -3.01 -10.98 2.21
C GLY A 82 -4.23 -11.72 1.65
N LEU A 83 -4.07 -12.38 0.51
CA LEU A 83 -5.13 -13.17 -0.14
C LEU A 83 -5.44 -14.45 0.67
N GLU A 84 -4.42 -15.09 1.25
CA GLU A 84 -4.59 -16.23 2.16
C GLU A 84 -5.41 -15.85 3.39
N ASN A 85 -5.12 -14.67 3.98
CA ASN A 85 -5.88 -14.16 5.11
C ASN A 85 -7.35 -13.83 4.77
N GLN A 86 -7.65 -13.57 3.49
CA GLN A 86 -9.01 -13.40 2.98
C GLN A 86 -9.66 -14.71 2.52
N LEU A 87 -8.96 -15.85 2.70
CA LEU A 87 -9.42 -17.19 2.30
C LEU A 87 -9.75 -17.29 0.80
N VAL A 88 -8.99 -16.57 -0.04
CA VAL A 88 -9.13 -16.66 -1.50
C VAL A 88 -8.74 -18.05 -1.98
N PRO A 89 -9.53 -18.71 -2.87
CA PRO A 89 -9.21 -20.01 -3.40
C PRO A 89 -7.83 -20.04 -4.09
N TYR A 90 -7.06 -21.12 -3.88
CA TYR A 90 -5.68 -21.23 -4.36
C TYR A 90 -5.49 -20.87 -5.84
N LYS A 91 -6.38 -21.35 -6.72
CA LYS A 91 -6.28 -21.08 -8.16
C LYS A 91 -6.44 -19.59 -8.49
N GLU A 92 -7.36 -18.91 -7.82
CA GLU A 92 -7.60 -17.46 -7.99
C GLU A 92 -6.43 -16.67 -7.40
N MET A 93 -5.92 -17.08 -6.25
CA MET A 93 -4.76 -16.48 -5.60
C MET A 93 -3.52 -16.52 -6.50
N VAL A 94 -3.17 -17.68 -7.08
CA VAL A 94 -2.04 -17.83 -8.01
C VAL A 94 -2.21 -16.90 -9.23
N SER A 95 -3.41 -16.83 -9.79
CA SER A 95 -3.70 -15.95 -10.93
C SER A 95 -3.51 -14.48 -10.56
N LYS A 96 -4.02 -14.07 -9.40
CA LYS A 96 -3.92 -12.68 -8.91
C LYS A 96 -2.48 -12.29 -8.60
N VAL A 97 -1.73 -13.15 -7.93
CA VAL A 97 -0.30 -12.94 -7.63
C VAL A 97 0.50 -12.72 -8.91
N ASN A 98 0.33 -13.59 -9.91
CA ASN A 98 1.02 -13.44 -11.19
C ASN A 98 0.62 -12.14 -11.90
N GLN A 99 -0.67 -11.77 -11.87
CA GLN A 99 -1.16 -10.53 -12.44
C GLN A 99 -0.47 -9.32 -11.82
N VAL A 100 -0.51 -9.18 -10.48
CA VAL A 100 0.05 -7.99 -9.81
C VAL A 100 1.58 -7.94 -9.88
N LEU A 101 2.27 -9.08 -9.85
CA LEU A 101 3.72 -9.13 -10.07
C LEU A 101 4.11 -8.71 -11.49
N THR A 102 3.28 -9.03 -12.49
CA THR A 102 3.47 -8.53 -13.86
C THR A 102 3.25 -7.03 -13.94
N GLU A 103 2.19 -6.52 -13.30
CA GLU A 103 1.85 -5.09 -13.27
C GLU A 103 2.96 -4.24 -12.66
N VAL A 104 3.66 -4.75 -11.64
CA VAL A 104 4.79 -4.04 -11.01
C VAL A 104 6.15 -4.40 -11.60
N ASP A 105 6.21 -5.17 -12.71
CA ASP A 105 7.46 -5.63 -13.37
C ASP A 105 8.37 -6.45 -12.44
N MET A 106 7.76 -7.36 -11.67
CA MET A 106 8.47 -8.24 -10.72
C MET A 106 8.18 -9.73 -10.92
N ILE A 107 7.48 -10.12 -11.98
CA ILE A 107 7.12 -11.52 -12.24
C ILE A 107 8.35 -12.43 -12.36
N ASN A 108 9.45 -11.95 -12.94
CA ASN A 108 10.71 -12.68 -13.09
C ASN A 108 11.45 -12.88 -11.75
N LYS A 109 10.97 -12.24 -10.67
CA LYS A 109 11.49 -12.31 -9.32
C LYS A 109 10.55 -13.02 -8.34
N ALA A 110 9.51 -13.68 -8.85
CA ALA A 110 8.48 -14.32 -8.04
C ALA A 110 9.03 -15.39 -7.09
N ASP A 111 10.08 -16.08 -7.49
CA ASP A 111 10.74 -17.16 -6.72
C ASP A 111 11.97 -16.69 -5.94
N ASP A 112 12.37 -15.42 -6.06
CA ASP A 112 13.50 -14.87 -5.34
C ASP A 112 13.11 -14.59 -3.86
N GLU A 113 14.11 -14.58 -2.98
CA GLU A 113 13.93 -14.15 -1.59
C GLU A 113 13.83 -12.63 -1.53
N PRO A 114 12.89 -12.04 -0.75
CA PRO A 114 12.75 -10.58 -0.63
C PRO A 114 14.04 -9.86 -0.24
N HIS A 115 14.89 -10.50 0.58
CA HIS A 115 16.15 -9.91 1.04
C HIS A 115 17.19 -9.76 -0.09
N SER A 116 17.10 -10.52 -1.16
CA SER A 116 18.00 -10.43 -2.32
C SER A 116 17.69 -9.27 -3.26
N LEU A 117 16.53 -8.63 -3.09
CA LEU A 117 16.03 -7.57 -3.95
C LEU A 117 16.67 -6.21 -3.64
N SER A 118 16.83 -5.36 -4.67
CA SER A 118 17.19 -3.96 -4.46
C SER A 118 16.05 -3.18 -3.76
N GLY A 119 16.35 -2.02 -3.16
CA GLY A 119 15.35 -1.21 -2.46
C GLY A 119 14.13 -0.86 -3.34
N GLY A 120 14.36 -0.50 -4.62
CA GLY A 120 13.28 -0.22 -5.57
C GLY A 120 12.44 -1.46 -5.91
N GLN A 121 13.09 -2.61 -6.06
CA GLN A 121 12.40 -3.90 -6.27
C GLN A 121 11.55 -4.28 -5.05
N LYS A 122 12.08 -4.10 -3.85
CA LYS A 122 11.35 -4.31 -2.60
C LYS A 122 10.09 -3.44 -2.51
N GLN A 123 10.20 -2.16 -2.87
CA GLN A 123 9.03 -1.26 -2.90
C GLN A 123 7.98 -1.71 -3.93
N ARG A 124 8.40 -2.16 -5.12
CA ARG A 124 7.49 -2.72 -6.12
C ARG A 124 6.75 -3.95 -5.60
N VAL A 125 7.45 -4.87 -4.93
CA VAL A 125 6.84 -6.06 -4.31
C VAL A 125 5.86 -5.67 -3.20
N ALA A 126 6.22 -4.70 -2.33
CA ALA A 126 5.32 -4.20 -1.30
C ALA A 126 4.03 -3.60 -1.90
N ILE A 127 4.14 -2.84 -3.01
CA ILE A 127 2.99 -2.35 -3.76
C ILE A 127 2.17 -3.51 -4.33
N ALA A 128 2.80 -4.53 -4.93
CA ALA A 128 2.10 -5.70 -5.45
C ALA A 128 1.27 -6.42 -4.37
N GLY A 129 1.83 -6.60 -3.17
CA GLY A 129 1.13 -7.19 -2.02
C GLY A 129 -0.13 -6.42 -1.64
N VAL A 130 -0.08 -5.09 -1.69
CA VAL A 130 -1.25 -4.24 -1.46
C VAL A 130 -2.25 -4.34 -2.61
N LEU A 131 -1.80 -4.26 -3.86
CA LEU A 131 -2.65 -4.32 -5.06
C LEU A 131 -3.36 -5.67 -5.23
N ALA A 132 -2.77 -6.75 -4.73
CA ALA A 132 -3.39 -8.06 -4.75
C ALA A 132 -4.77 -8.07 -4.06
N LEU A 133 -4.96 -7.20 -3.06
CA LEU A 133 -6.20 -7.07 -2.30
C LEU A 133 -7.24 -6.15 -2.95
N ASN A 134 -6.96 -5.58 -4.14
CA ASN A 134 -7.80 -4.62 -4.85
C ASN A 134 -8.26 -3.43 -3.97
N PRO A 135 -7.35 -2.65 -3.38
CA PRO A 135 -7.73 -1.55 -2.51
C PRO A 135 -8.37 -0.39 -3.29
N ASP A 136 -9.29 0.34 -2.65
CA ASP A 136 -9.82 1.62 -3.17
C ASP A 136 -8.85 2.78 -2.93
N VAL A 137 -8.00 2.66 -1.89
CA VAL A 137 -7.01 3.66 -1.50
C VAL A 137 -5.64 3.01 -1.28
N LEU A 138 -4.60 3.59 -1.87
CA LEU A 138 -3.20 3.24 -1.64
C LEU A 138 -2.48 4.41 -0.96
N ILE A 139 -2.01 4.19 0.26
CA ILE A 139 -1.19 5.15 1.01
C ILE A 139 0.29 4.80 0.83
N LEU A 140 1.09 5.79 0.44
CA LEU A 140 2.55 5.69 0.30
C LEU A 140 3.19 6.54 1.41
N ASP A 141 3.57 5.90 2.52
CA ASP A 141 4.22 6.59 3.64
C ASP A 141 5.72 6.63 3.41
N GLU A 142 6.20 7.74 2.83
CA GLU A 142 7.60 7.97 2.46
C GLU A 142 8.24 6.85 1.61
N ALA A 143 7.43 6.12 0.82
CA ALA A 143 7.85 4.94 0.08
C ALA A 143 8.97 5.18 -0.97
N THR A 144 9.27 6.44 -1.30
CA THR A 144 10.33 6.81 -2.25
C THR A 144 11.62 7.31 -1.59
N THR A 145 11.64 7.46 -0.27
CA THR A 145 12.72 8.17 0.45
C THR A 145 14.06 7.44 0.37
N MET A 146 14.03 6.10 0.32
CA MET A 146 15.23 5.26 0.25
C MET A 146 15.69 4.94 -1.17
N LEU A 147 15.04 5.53 -2.19
CA LEU A 147 15.35 5.26 -3.59
C LEU A 147 16.24 6.36 -4.19
N ASP A 148 17.09 5.95 -5.11
CA ASP A 148 17.82 6.89 -5.97
C ASP A 148 16.85 7.66 -6.90
N PRO A 149 17.26 8.75 -7.56
CA PRO A 149 16.36 9.55 -8.38
C PRO A 149 15.68 8.77 -9.51
N HIS A 150 16.36 7.80 -10.11
CA HIS A 150 15.79 6.96 -11.17
C HIS A 150 14.74 6.01 -10.60
N GLY A 151 15.04 5.31 -9.51
CA GLY A 151 14.11 4.44 -8.80
C GLY A 151 12.86 5.18 -8.32
N LYS A 152 13.04 6.41 -7.80
CA LYS A 152 11.92 7.27 -7.41
C LYS A 152 11.00 7.59 -8.59
N SER A 153 11.55 8.05 -9.71
CA SER A 153 10.76 8.36 -10.91
C SER A 153 10.05 7.13 -11.45
N SER A 154 10.75 5.98 -11.49
CA SER A 154 10.19 4.71 -11.93
C SER A 154 9.02 4.25 -11.04
N LEU A 155 9.15 4.39 -9.72
CA LEU A 155 8.08 4.02 -8.77
C LEU A 155 6.86 4.94 -8.89
N LEU A 156 7.08 6.25 -9.03
CA LEU A 156 5.98 7.22 -9.21
C LEU A 156 5.21 7.00 -10.52
N ASN A 157 5.91 6.64 -11.61
CA ASN A 157 5.27 6.27 -12.87
C ASN A 157 4.40 5.01 -12.69
N LEU A 158 4.94 3.97 -12.07
CA LEU A 158 4.18 2.76 -11.75
C LEU A 158 2.91 3.08 -10.95
N VAL A 159 3.02 3.87 -9.88
CA VAL A 159 1.87 4.27 -9.05
C VAL A 159 0.84 5.06 -9.86
N ASN A 160 1.29 5.90 -10.79
CA ASN A 160 0.38 6.63 -11.67
C ASN A 160 -0.35 5.70 -12.67
N GLU A 161 0.33 4.71 -13.21
CA GLU A 161 -0.28 3.67 -14.06
C GLU A 161 -1.33 2.88 -13.28
N VAL A 162 -1.00 2.43 -12.07
CA VAL A 162 -1.92 1.76 -11.14
C VAL A 162 -3.14 2.62 -10.86
N LYS A 163 -2.93 3.90 -10.55
CA LYS A 163 -4.03 4.86 -10.31
C LYS A 163 -5.01 4.91 -11.49
N VAL A 164 -4.48 5.01 -12.70
CA VAL A 164 -5.30 5.15 -13.92
C VAL A 164 -6.02 3.84 -14.25
N ASN A 165 -5.30 2.72 -14.23
CA ASN A 165 -5.83 1.42 -14.65
C ASN A 165 -6.84 0.85 -13.66
N ASN A 166 -6.60 1.03 -12.35
CA ASN A 166 -7.38 0.41 -11.28
C ASN A 166 -8.30 1.41 -10.56
N HIS A 167 -8.32 2.69 -11.00
CA HIS A 167 -9.12 3.78 -10.39
C HIS A 167 -8.86 3.98 -8.89
N VAL A 168 -7.65 3.67 -8.42
CA VAL A 168 -7.25 3.75 -7.01
C VAL A 168 -7.00 5.21 -6.61
N THR A 169 -7.45 5.58 -5.42
CA THR A 169 -7.09 6.86 -4.79
C THR A 169 -5.69 6.76 -4.20
N ILE A 170 -4.80 7.70 -4.53
CA ILE A 170 -3.42 7.70 -4.02
C ILE A 170 -3.25 8.78 -2.96
N ILE A 171 -2.66 8.40 -1.85
CA ILE A 171 -2.23 9.34 -0.79
C ILE A 171 -0.72 9.16 -0.62
N SER A 172 0.05 10.20 -0.93
CA SER A 172 1.51 10.19 -0.74
C SER A 172 1.92 11.10 0.42
N ILE A 173 2.87 10.64 1.20
CA ILE A 173 3.46 11.34 2.34
C ILE A 173 4.94 11.56 2.09
#